data_56bc3e7a27e557b1a3ade639df6bb96d
#
_entry.id   56bc3e7a27e557b1a3ade639df6bb96d
#
_cell.length_a   1.000
_cell.length_b   1.000
_cell.length_c   1.000
_cell.angle_alpha   90.00
_cell.angle_beta   90.00
_cell.angle_gamma   90.00
#
_symmetry.space_group_name_H-M   'P 1'
#
loop_
_entity.id
_entity.type
_entity.pdbx_description
1 polymer ?
#
loop_
_entity_poly.entity_id
_entity_poly.type
_entity_poly.pdbx_seq_one_letter_code
_entity_poly.pdbx_strand_id
1 'polypeptide(L)'
;TALRFARDVFAVIRSGEARRTNDGERVRLPATAARVDPAAVAALDLAQAGPATADCNARLACASVPAPYEQYGETPGEYGNHDLADRPEDLDLDYLVIHDTEATWDTTLDLVTDPTYVSWHYSLRSADGHIAQHVPVDDPAWHAGNWYVNMHSIGLEHEGFAAEGASWYTENLYRTSARLVRHLGERYDIPLDRGHVIGHDQVPGTTPATVRGMHWDPGPYWDWEHYFDLLRAPIDQTGAAARGRGARDARVVTVAPGFRGNRQPLSGCTESGACRPQATNFVPLQQRPRWGSPLVADAGLRPDGSPSTTQVSDIGARATAGHRFRVAERRGAWLGVWYLGDLAWMHSPRKDPVVVPDRARVVVPRRDDVPVYGRAYPEESAYPASIPVQEVVPLQYTMDRGQGYVVADADPETDYYYAKSFQCATTVDDCTEVEGADDYLMVWFGHRMAYVRADDVRVRTVGGTLR
;
A
#
# COMPACT_ATOMS: atom_id res chain seq x y z
N THR A 1 22.40 -9.38 8.66
CA THR A 1 21.64 -9.94 7.50
C THR A 1 20.34 -9.17 7.33
N ALA A 2 19.59 -8.90 8.39
CA ALA A 2 18.39 -8.06 8.37
C ALA A 2 18.68 -6.62 7.93
N LEU A 3 19.77 -6.02 8.41
CA LEU A 3 20.24 -4.69 8.00
C LEU A 3 20.64 -4.59 6.51
N ARG A 4 21.10 -5.69 5.89
CA ARG A 4 21.36 -5.73 4.45
C ARG A 4 20.05 -5.80 3.65
N PHE A 5 19.10 -6.57 4.11
CA PHE A 5 17.79 -6.70 3.48
C PHE A 5 17.02 -5.37 3.54
N ALA A 6 16.99 -4.71 4.70
CA ALA A 6 16.39 -3.38 4.84
C ALA A 6 17.06 -2.35 3.90
N ARG A 7 18.40 -2.31 3.82
CA ARG A 7 19.12 -1.39 2.92
C ARG A 7 18.84 -1.60 1.44
N ASP A 8 18.70 -2.85 1.00
CA ASP A 8 18.42 -3.15 -0.41
C ASP A 8 16.96 -2.88 -0.77
N VAL A 9 16.06 -3.00 0.19
CA VAL A 9 14.60 -2.83 0.04
C VAL A 9 14.24 -1.34 -0.05
N PHE A 10 14.79 -0.50 0.80
CA PHE A 10 14.49 0.93 0.83
C PHE A 10 15.24 1.79 -0.21
N ALA A 11 16.30 1.30 -0.83
CA ALA A 11 16.98 2.00 -1.92
C ALA A 11 16.07 2.29 -3.14
N VAL A 12 14.96 1.57 -3.27
CA VAL A 12 13.95 1.77 -4.33
C VAL A 12 13.04 2.97 -4.04
N ILE A 13 12.87 3.38 -2.79
CA ILE A 13 11.94 4.45 -2.39
C ILE A 13 12.38 5.83 -2.90
N ARG A 14 13.69 6.10 -2.99
CA ARG A 14 14.25 7.32 -3.61
C ARG A 14 14.15 7.37 -5.14
N SER A 15 13.78 6.30 -5.80
CA SER A 15 13.78 6.22 -7.26
C SER A 15 12.45 6.58 -7.91
N GLY A 16 11.65 7.44 -7.31
CA GLY A 16 10.59 8.15 -8.07
C GLY A 16 11.16 8.84 -9.30
N GLU A 17 12.48 9.16 -9.29
CA GLU A 17 13.26 9.52 -10.46
C GLU A 17 14.60 8.78 -10.42
N ALA A 18 14.72 7.73 -11.24
CA ALA A 18 16.02 7.14 -11.52
C ALA A 18 16.90 8.17 -12.24
N ARG A 19 17.72 8.91 -11.50
CA ARG A 19 18.95 9.43 -12.10
C ARG A 19 19.77 8.21 -12.48
N ARG A 20 19.89 7.95 -13.77
CA ARG A 20 20.90 7.05 -14.31
C ARG A 20 22.28 7.59 -13.93
N THR A 21 22.85 7.10 -12.87
CA THR A 21 24.28 7.04 -12.76
C THR A 21 24.69 5.78 -13.51
N ASN A 22 25.12 5.98 -14.76
CA ASN A 22 25.98 5.00 -15.41
C ASN A 22 27.23 4.97 -14.55
N ASP A 23 27.37 3.90 -13.75
CA ASP A 23 28.60 3.20 -13.47
C ASP A 23 28.37 2.38 -12.21
N GLY A 24 28.58 1.07 -12.33
CA GLY A 24 28.36 0.08 -11.28
C GLY A 24 29.35 0.17 -10.10
N GLU A 25 29.48 1.32 -9.47
CA GLU A 25 30.28 1.51 -8.27
C GLU A 25 29.44 1.39 -7.01
N ARG A 26 29.78 0.38 -6.21
CA ARG A 26 29.22 0.18 -4.87
C ARG A 26 29.60 1.35 -3.98
N VAL A 27 28.67 2.19 -3.64
CA VAL A 27 28.86 3.24 -2.60
C VAL A 27 29.20 2.54 -1.29
N ARG A 28 30.44 2.66 -0.84
CA ARG A 28 30.85 2.32 0.51
C ARG A 28 30.46 3.47 1.41
N LEU A 29 29.49 3.25 2.29
CA LEU A 29 29.20 4.18 3.39
C LEU A 29 30.39 4.21 4.37
N PRO A 30 30.74 5.37 4.92
CA PRO A 30 31.78 5.47 5.94
C PRO A 30 31.39 4.68 7.18
N ALA A 31 32.34 3.93 7.75
CA ALA A 31 32.16 3.07 8.91
C ALA A 31 32.20 3.85 10.27
N THR A 32 31.49 4.96 10.35
CA THR A 32 31.39 5.75 11.58
C THR A 32 29.96 6.24 11.77
N ALA A 33 29.03 5.32 11.94
CA ALA A 33 27.82 5.64 12.69
C ALA A 33 28.19 5.51 14.17
N ALA A 34 28.31 6.63 14.87
CA ALA A 34 28.42 6.63 16.33
C ALA A 34 27.17 5.92 16.88
N ARG A 35 27.36 4.92 17.73
CA ARG A 35 26.27 4.30 18.48
C ARG A 35 25.64 5.38 19.33
N VAL A 36 24.41 5.74 19.04
CA VAL A 36 23.61 6.58 19.93
C VAL A 36 23.32 5.72 21.17
N ASP A 37 23.65 6.27 22.36
CA ASP A 37 23.39 5.61 23.64
C ASP A 37 21.88 5.41 23.81
N PRO A 38 21.38 4.17 24.02
CA PRO A 38 19.96 3.92 24.27
C PRO A 38 19.37 4.73 25.43
N ALA A 39 20.21 5.10 26.43
CA ALA A 39 19.82 5.99 27.50
C ALA A 39 19.63 7.46 27.04
N ALA A 40 20.31 7.87 25.95
CA ALA A 40 20.12 9.19 25.35
C ALA A 40 18.82 9.25 24.53
N VAL A 41 18.44 8.16 23.87
CA VAL A 41 17.14 8.04 23.15
C VAL A 41 15.98 8.05 24.15
N ALA A 42 16.09 7.30 25.26
CA ALA A 42 15.09 7.33 26.32
C ALA A 42 15.00 8.70 27.04
N ALA A 43 16.10 9.46 27.06
CA ALA A 43 16.13 10.83 27.60
C ALA A 43 15.58 11.87 26.61
N LEU A 44 15.70 11.62 25.29
CA LEU A 44 15.05 12.41 24.26
C LEU A 44 13.53 12.23 24.30
N ASP A 45 13.02 11.04 24.57
CA ASP A 45 11.59 10.76 24.80
C ASP A 45 10.99 11.60 25.95
N LEU A 46 11.82 12.02 26.93
CA LEU A 46 11.38 12.78 28.11
C LEU A 46 11.70 14.28 28.04
N ALA A 47 12.72 14.69 27.29
CA ALA A 47 13.23 16.08 27.30
C ALA A 47 12.67 16.94 26.15
N GLN A 48 12.13 16.34 25.07
CA GLN A 48 11.50 17.06 23.96
C GLN A 48 9.97 17.07 24.02
N ALA A 49 9.38 16.64 25.13
CA ALA A 49 7.97 16.86 25.43
C ALA A 49 7.71 18.33 25.85
N GLY A 50 8.02 19.24 24.95
CA GLY A 50 7.29 20.50 24.87
C GLY A 50 5.84 20.17 24.45
N PRO A 51 4.84 21.05 24.61
CA PRO A 51 3.47 20.81 24.16
C PRO A 51 3.45 20.78 22.63
N ALA A 52 3.99 19.77 22.05
CA ALA A 52 3.90 19.54 20.62
C ALA A 52 2.59 18.79 20.41
N THR A 53 1.82 19.34 19.82
CA THR A 53 0.94 19.19 18.72
C THR A 53 1.22 17.97 17.82
N ALA A 54 1.52 16.80 18.43
CA ALA A 54 1.42 15.55 17.70
C ALA A 54 -0.04 15.42 17.24
N ASP A 55 -0.24 15.16 15.96
CA ASP A 55 -1.56 14.99 15.37
C ASP A 55 -2.16 13.64 15.77
N CYS A 56 -2.46 13.55 17.05
CA CYS A 56 -2.99 12.39 17.73
C CYS A 56 -4.18 12.78 18.58
N ASN A 57 -5.15 11.87 18.65
CA ASN A 57 -6.23 12.02 19.63
C ASN A 57 -5.63 12.10 21.06
N ALA A 58 -6.09 13.06 21.87
CA ALA A 58 -5.64 13.28 23.24
C ALA A 58 -5.72 12.05 24.19
N ARG A 59 -6.38 10.97 23.74
CA ARG A 59 -6.50 9.69 24.46
C ARG A 59 -5.47 8.65 24.02
N LEU A 60 -4.59 9.00 23.09
CA LEU A 60 -3.49 8.15 22.60
C LEU A 60 -2.18 8.61 23.23
N ALA A 61 -1.34 7.66 23.60
CA ALA A 61 0.00 7.94 24.07
C ALA A 61 0.93 8.15 22.87
N CYS A 62 1.03 9.40 22.39
CA CYS A 62 1.88 9.78 21.27
C CYS A 62 3.07 10.57 21.75
N ALA A 63 4.26 10.22 21.29
CA ALA A 63 5.48 10.99 21.41
C ALA A 63 5.77 11.73 20.09
N SER A 64 6.49 12.85 20.15
CA SER A 64 7.06 13.49 18.96
C SER A 64 8.53 13.08 18.87
N VAL A 65 8.89 12.40 17.78
CA VAL A 65 10.28 12.00 17.44
C VAL A 65 10.51 12.45 15.99
N PRO A 66 10.81 13.74 15.75
CA PRO A 66 10.81 14.31 14.42
C PRO A 66 11.84 13.68 13.50
N ALA A 67 11.42 13.34 12.28
CA ALA A 67 12.33 13.10 11.17
C ALA A 67 13.05 14.42 10.84
N PRO A 68 14.40 14.44 10.74
CA PRO A 68 15.12 15.68 10.50
C PRO A 68 14.82 16.24 9.11
N TYR A 69 14.45 17.52 9.05
CA TYR A 69 14.36 18.26 7.79
C TYR A 69 15.56 19.19 7.71
N GLU A 70 16.62 18.74 7.04
CA GLU A 70 17.88 19.48 6.94
C GLU A 70 18.58 19.20 5.62
N GLN A 71 19.33 20.15 5.11
CA GLN A 71 20.21 19.92 3.97
C GLN A 71 21.49 19.25 4.44
N TYR A 72 21.74 18.01 3.96
CA TYR A 72 22.90 17.20 4.37
C TYR A 72 24.03 17.19 3.31
N GLY A 73 23.78 17.72 2.12
CA GLY A 73 24.73 17.75 1.00
C GLY A 73 25.01 19.17 0.49
N GLU A 74 25.77 19.26 -0.62
CA GLU A 74 26.19 20.52 -1.22
C GLU A 74 25.15 21.07 -2.22
N THR A 75 24.26 20.21 -2.75
CA THR A 75 23.22 20.62 -3.71
C THR A 75 21.87 20.83 -3.02
N PRO A 76 21.01 21.73 -3.52
CA PRO A 76 19.71 21.98 -2.93
C PRO A 76 18.80 20.73 -2.85
N GLY A 77 19.00 19.74 -3.70
CA GLY A 77 18.25 18.48 -3.68
C GLY A 77 18.79 17.42 -2.70
N GLU A 78 19.87 17.70 -1.96
CA GLU A 78 20.42 16.82 -0.93
C GLU A 78 19.95 17.28 0.44
N TYR A 79 18.69 17.05 0.76
CA TYR A 79 18.02 17.47 1.99
C TYR A 79 17.20 16.32 2.59
N GLY A 80 16.63 16.58 3.76
CA GLY A 80 15.85 15.68 4.57
C GLY A 80 15.01 14.64 3.85
N ASN A 81 14.27 13.88 4.58
CA ASN A 81 13.59 12.67 4.11
C ASN A 81 12.09 12.87 3.88
N HIS A 82 11.63 14.10 3.80
CA HIS A 82 10.25 14.50 3.46
C HIS A 82 10.26 15.83 2.73
N ASP A 83 9.14 16.23 2.17
CA ASP A 83 8.96 17.52 1.51
C ASP A 83 8.01 18.39 2.31
N LEU A 84 8.13 19.72 2.17
CA LEU A 84 7.21 20.67 2.79
C LEU A 84 5.97 20.84 1.90
N ALA A 85 4.79 20.88 2.52
CA ALA A 85 3.52 21.23 1.91
C ALA A 85 2.58 21.79 2.99
N ASP A 86 1.34 22.11 2.63
CA ASP A 86 0.27 22.52 3.55
C ASP A 86 -0.98 21.66 3.30
N ARG A 87 -0.85 20.34 3.61
CA ARG A 87 -1.96 19.39 3.42
C ARG A 87 -3.00 19.52 4.53
N PRO A 88 -4.29 19.41 4.24
CA PRO A 88 -4.90 19.09 2.94
C PRO A 88 -5.21 20.33 2.07
N GLU A 89 -4.71 21.52 2.38
CA GLU A 89 -5.00 22.74 1.62
C GLU A 89 -4.33 22.74 0.25
N ASP A 90 -3.09 22.23 0.13
CA ASP A 90 -2.34 22.14 -1.13
C ASP A 90 -2.56 20.81 -1.86
N LEU A 91 -2.76 19.71 -1.11
CA LEU A 91 -2.83 18.34 -1.63
C LEU A 91 -3.84 17.55 -0.80
N ASP A 92 -4.82 16.94 -1.45
CA ASP A 92 -5.80 16.10 -0.77
C ASP A 92 -5.17 14.85 -0.14
N LEU A 93 -5.74 14.42 0.98
CA LEU A 93 -5.34 13.21 1.71
C LEU A 93 -6.36 12.10 1.51
N ASP A 94 -6.01 11.11 0.67
CA ASP A 94 -6.92 10.04 0.25
C ASP A 94 -6.63 8.71 0.93
N TYR A 95 -5.37 8.47 1.34
CA TYR A 95 -4.94 7.14 1.74
C TYR A 95 -4.28 7.10 3.11
N LEU A 96 -4.55 6.02 3.84
CA LEU A 96 -3.83 5.60 5.04
C LEU A 96 -3.08 4.30 4.68
N VAL A 97 -1.75 4.37 4.62
CA VAL A 97 -0.91 3.23 4.21
C VAL A 97 -0.37 2.52 5.44
N ILE A 98 -0.73 1.25 5.57
CA ILE A 98 -0.30 0.35 6.64
C ILE A 98 0.99 -0.34 6.21
N HIS A 99 2.06 -0.10 6.95
CA HIS A 99 3.37 -0.69 6.76
C HIS A 99 3.73 -1.64 7.90
N ASP A 100 4.80 -2.40 7.70
CA ASP A 100 5.55 -3.13 8.71
C ASP A 100 7.02 -2.75 8.56
N THR A 101 7.65 -2.38 9.68
CA THR A 101 9.00 -1.79 9.67
C THR A 101 10.11 -2.75 9.24
N GLU A 102 9.85 -4.07 9.16
CA GLU A 102 10.88 -5.11 9.02
C GLU A 102 12.05 -4.89 10.00
N ALA A 103 11.75 -4.31 11.17
CA ALA A 103 12.73 -3.90 12.18
C ALA A 103 12.15 -3.92 13.59
N THR A 104 13.04 -3.82 14.59
CA THR A 104 12.68 -3.55 15.98
C THR A 104 12.45 -2.06 16.20
N TRP A 105 11.78 -1.70 17.30
CA TRP A 105 11.46 -0.30 17.65
C TRP A 105 12.68 0.63 17.60
N ASP A 106 13.78 0.24 18.25
CA ASP A 106 15.00 1.07 18.30
C ASP A 106 15.59 1.26 16.88
N THR A 107 15.64 0.21 16.08
CA THR A 107 16.11 0.30 14.69
C THR A 107 15.16 1.15 13.83
N THR A 108 13.86 1.09 14.07
CA THR A 108 12.86 1.92 13.38
C THR A 108 13.11 3.41 13.66
N LEU A 109 13.36 3.77 14.93
CA LEU A 109 13.68 5.15 15.29
C LEU A 109 15.02 5.62 14.70
N ASP A 110 16.05 4.76 14.71
CA ASP A 110 17.33 5.06 14.08
C ASP A 110 17.20 5.34 12.57
N LEU A 111 16.30 4.60 11.88
CA LEU A 111 16.07 4.78 10.44
C LEU A 111 15.37 6.10 10.12
N VAL A 112 14.30 6.43 10.84
CA VAL A 112 13.50 7.63 10.55
C VAL A 112 14.21 8.92 10.95
N THR A 113 15.16 8.84 11.89
CA THR A 113 15.98 9.99 12.30
C THR A 113 17.25 10.17 11.45
N ASP A 114 17.47 9.37 10.43
CA ASP A 114 18.51 9.58 9.42
C ASP A 114 17.96 10.48 8.29
N PRO A 115 18.43 11.74 8.16
CA PRO A 115 17.93 12.67 7.15
C PRO A 115 18.24 12.24 5.72
N THR A 116 19.09 11.24 5.53
CA THR A 116 19.53 10.80 4.20
C THR A 116 18.73 9.62 3.65
N TYR A 117 17.70 9.16 4.38
CA TYR A 117 17.11 7.87 4.04
C TYR A 117 15.61 7.94 3.72
N VAL A 118 14.74 7.51 4.61
CA VAL A 118 13.29 7.40 4.43
C VAL A 118 12.56 8.11 5.56
N SER A 119 11.28 8.34 5.39
CA SER A 119 10.43 8.82 6.46
C SER A 119 9.01 8.29 6.33
N TRP A 120 8.26 8.44 7.38
CA TRP A 120 6.84 8.16 7.49
C TRP A 120 6.23 9.00 8.60
N HIS A 121 4.91 9.04 8.68
CA HIS A 121 4.26 9.93 9.62
C HIS A 121 4.24 9.38 11.05
N TYR A 122 3.93 8.09 11.21
CA TYR A 122 3.79 7.47 12.53
C TYR A 122 4.47 6.11 12.61
N SER A 123 5.12 5.84 13.75
CA SER A 123 5.51 4.49 14.16
C SER A 123 4.65 4.00 15.32
N LEU A 124 4.34 2.69 15.32
CA LEU A 124 3.57 2.04 16.36
C LEU A 124 4.33 0.83 16.92
N ARG A 125 4.58 0.85 18.25
CA ARG A 125 5.34 -0.20 18.92
C ARG A 125 4.47 -1.44 19.18
N SER A 126 5.00 -2.63 18.85
CA SER A 126 4.27 -3.89 18.95
C SER A 126 3.87 -4.24 20.39
N ALA A 127 4.76 -4.02 21.35
CA ALA A 127 4.58 -4.48 22.73
C ALA A 127 3.37 -3.84 23.43
N ASP A 128 3.17 -2.55 23.26
CA ASP A 128 2.19 -1.76 24.03
C ASP A 128 1.34 -0.79 23.19
N GLY A 129 1.63 -0.68 21.88
CA GLY A 129 0.94 0.25 21.00
C GLY A 129 1.36 1.71 21.20
N HIS A 130 2.55 1.97 21.78
CA HIS A 130 3.09 3.34 21.84
C HIS A 130 3.24 3.93 20.44
N ILE A 131 2.91 5.20 20.26
CA ILE A 131 2.97 5.92 18.99
C ILE A 131 4.07 6.96 19.03
N ALA A 132 4.88 7.01 17.97
CA ALA A 132 5.78 8.13 17.71
C ALA A 132 5.39 8.79 16.38
N GLN A 133 5.22 10.11 16.37
CA GLN A 133 5.05 10.90 15.16
C GLN A 133 6.40 11.46 14.71
N HIS A 134 6.69 11.34 13.40
CA HIS A 134 7.98 11.72 12.81
C HIS A 134 7.87 12.87 11.83
N VAL A 135 6.94 12.78 10.88
CA VAL A 135 6.64 13.84 9.91
C VAL A 135 5.27 14.43 10.26
N PRO A 136 5.10 15.76 10.27
CA PRO A 136 3.77 16.37 10.34
C PRO A 136 2.87 15.84 9.24
N VAL A 137 1.57 15.73 9.46
CA VAL A 137 0.65 15.26 8.41
C VAL A 137 0.55 16.27 7.26
N ASP A 138 0.81 17.53 7.54
CA ASP A 138 0.83 18.61 6.57
C ASP A 138 1.91 18.40 5.48
N ASP A 139 2.95 17.61 5.79
CA ASP A 139 4.12 17.39 4.92
C ASP A 139 4.10 15.97 4.30
N PRO A 140 4.43 15.79 3.00
CA PRO A 140 4.56 14.47 2.38
C PRO A 140 5.80 13.72 2.87
N ALA A 141 5.62 12.56 3.49
CA ALA A 141 6.71 11.66 3.86
C ALA A 141 7.07 10.69 2.72
N TRP A 142 8.29 10.16 2.72
CA TRP A 142 8.80 9.25 1.69
C TRP A 142 8.74 7.79 2.14
N HIS A 143 7.56 7.15 2.04
CA HIS A 143 7.33 5.80 2.54
C HIS A 143 6.77 4.78 1.53
N ALA A 144 6.03 5.23 0.51
CA ALA A 144 5.24 4.32 -0.30
C ALA A 144 5.96 3.82 -1.58
N GLY A 145 7.18 4.31 -1.89
CA GLY A 145 7.88 3.96 -3.14
C GLY A 145 7.18 4.44 -4.41
N ASN A 146 6.16 5.24 -4.26
CA ASN A 146 5.37 5.87 -5.32
C ASN A 146 5.04 7.30 -4.88
N TRP A 147 5.59 8.30 -5.59
CA TRP A 147 5.43 9.70 -5.21
C TRP A 147 3.97 10.14 -5.21
N TYR A 148 3.17 9.69 -6.18
CA TYR A 148 1.74 9.94 -6.21
C TYR A 148 1.05 9.49 -4.90
N VAL A 149 1.38 8.31 -4.42
CA VAL A 149 0.81 7.82 -3.15
C VAL A 149 1.40 8.57 -1.94
N ASN A 150 2.69 8.96 -1.96
CA ASN A 150 3.28 9.76 -0.88
C ASN A 150 2.59 11.12 -0.73
N MET A 151 2.27 11.77 -1.83
CA MET A 151 1.59 13.07 -1.85
C MET A 151 0.23 13.01 -1.15
N HIS A 152 -0.53 11.95 -1.40
CA HIS A 152 -1.93 11.79 -0.96
C HIS A 152 -2.11 10.84 0.23
N SER A 153 -1.06 10.51 0.96
CA SER A 153 -1.21 9.52 2.05
C SER A 153 -0.52 9.87 3.34
N ILE A 154 -0.99 9.20 4.39
CA ILE A 154 -0.35 9.16 5.70
C ILE A 154 0.19 7.74 5.90
N GLY A 155 1.52 7.59 6.05
CA GLY A 155 2.18 6.31 6.29
C GLY A 155 2.26 5.96 7.77
N LEU A 156 1.85 4.74 8.13
CA LEU A 156 1.89 4.19 9.47
C LEU A 156 2.75 2.93 9.51
N GLU A 157 3.91 3.00 10.15
CA GLU A 157 4.86 1.91 10.31
C GLU A 157 4.58 1.13 11.60
N HIS A 158 4.34 -0.16 11.49
CA HIS A 158 4.08 -1.05 12.60
C HIS A 158 5.33 -1.87 12.90
N GLU A 159 5.85 -1.77 14.13
CA GLU A 159 7.01 -2.54 14.55
C GLU A 159 6.79 -4.04 14.31
N GLY A 160 7.71 -4.67 13.57
CA GLY A 160 7.64 -6.10 13.35
C GLY A 160 8.40 -6.60 12.14
N PHE A 161 8.11 -7.86 11.81
CA PHE A 161 8.64 -8.55 10.65
C PHE A 161 7.49 -9.31 9.97
N ALA A 162 7.11 -8.90 8.78
CA ALA A 162 5.96 -9.43 8.06
C ALA A 162 6.05 -10.94 7.81
N ALA A 163 7.26 -11.50 7.69
CA ALA A 163 7.48 -12.93 7.55
C ALA A 163 7.25 -13.73 8.86
N GLU A 164 7.30 -13.08 10.02
CA GLU A 164 7.07 -13.69 11.33
C GLU A 164 5.61 -13.56 11.78
N GLY A 165 4.95 -12.50 11.35
CA GLY A 165 3.51 -12.29 11.48
C GLY A 165 3.02 -12.13 12.93
N ALA A 166 2.14 -13.03 13.38
CA ALA A 166 1.37 -12.91 14.62
C ALA A 166 2.20 -12.72 15.91
N SER A 167 3.49 -13.00 15.92
CA SER A 167 4.37 -12.72 17.06
C SER A 167 4.57 -11.20 17.26
N TRP A 168 4.44 -10.42 16.19
CA TRP A 168 4.62 -8.97 16.19
C TRP A 168 3.28 -8.21 16.15
N TYR A 169 2.28 -8.72 15.45
CA TYR A 169 0.98 -8.06 15.29
C TYR A 169 0.08 -8.31 16.50
N THR A 170 0.43 -7.66 17.62
CA THR A 170 -0.26 -7.82 18.91
C THR A 170 -1.62 -7.11 18.91
N GLU A 171 -2.48 -7.51 19.85
CA GLU A 171 -3.78 -6.85 20.04
C GLU A 171 -3.63 -5.37 20.46
N ASN A 172 -2.59 -5.03 21.22
CA ASN A 172 -2.30 -3.65 21.59
C ASN A 172 -1.96 -2.81 20.35
N LEU A 173 -1.12 -3.35 19.46
CA LEU A 173 -0.76 -2.73 18.19
C LEU A 173 -2.00 -2.46 17.34
N TYR A 174 -2.82 -3.50 17.09
CA TYR A 174 -4.07 -3.37 16.31
C TYR A 174 -5.01 -2.31 16.88
N ARG A 175 -5.27 -2.36 18.20
CA ARG A 175 -6.20 -1.42 18.84
C ARG A 175 -5.72 0.02 18.79
N THR A 176 -4.45 0.24 18.99
CA THR A 176 -3.88 1.58 18.98
C THR A 176 -3.83 2.12 17.57
N SER A 177 -3.37 1.32 16.61
CA SER A 177 -3.38 1.66 15.18
C SER A 177 -4.80 2.01 14.70
N ALA A 178 -5.79 1.17 14.98
CA ALA A 178 -7.15 1.44 14.57
C ALA A 178 -7.76 2.69 15.22
N ARG A 179 -7.34 3.07 16.42
CA ARG A 179 -7.76 4.34 17.05
C ARG A 179 -7.12 5.54 16.36
N LEU A 180 -5.84 5.44 16.01
CA LEU A 180 -5.13 6.49 15.29
C LEU A 180 -5.72 6.65 13.89
N VAL A 181 -5.86 5.58 13.12
CA VAL A 181 -6.44 5.58 11.77
C VAL A 181 -7.86 6.15 11.76
N ARG A 182 -8.70 5.81 12.74
CA ARG A 182 -10.03 6.42 12.86
C ARG A 182 -9.98 7.91 13.15
N HIS A 183 -9.03 8.35 13.96
CA HIS A 183 -8.84 9.77 14.26
C HIS A 183 -8.39 10.53 13.00
N LEU A 184 -7.42 10.00 12.27
CA LEU A 184 -6.92 10.60 11.02
C LEU A 184 -7.99 10.61 9.93
N GLY A 185 -8.71 9.50 9.74
CA GLY A 185 -9.81 9.42 8.78
C GLY A 185 -10.94 10.39 9.09
N GLU A 186 -11.29 10.60 10.38
CA GLU A 186 -12.29 11.59 10.79
C GLU A 186 -11.78 13.03 10.61
N ARG A 187 -10.51 13.29 10.88
CA ARG A 187 -9.91 14.63 10.82
C ARG A 187 -9.69 15.11 9.39
N TYR A 188 -9.25 14.22 8.50
CA TYR A 188 -8.88 14.54 7.12
C TYR A 188 -9.88 14.03 6.08
N ASP A 189 -11.06 13.62 6.53
CA ASP A 189 -12.16 13.10 5.70
C ASP A 189 -11.79 11.89 4.82
N ILE A 190 -10.80 11.08 5.25
CA ILE A 190 -10.37 9.88 4.53
C ILE A 190 -11.34 8.73 4.78
N PRO A 191 -11.93 8.12 3.74
CA PRO A 191 -12.88 7.02 3.92
C PRO A 191 -12.25 5.80 4.59
N LEU A 192 -12.89 5.24 5.62
CA LEU A 192 -12.43 4.05 6.32
C LEU A 192 -12.88 2.78 5.57
N ASP A 193 -12.48 2.59 4.33
CA ASP A 193 -12.71 1.39 3.55
C ASP A 193 -11.40 0.83 2.98
N ARG A 194 -11.47 -0.35 2.32
CA ARG A 194 -10.27 -1.01 1.80
C ARG A 194 -9.70 -0.37 0.52
N GLY A 195 -10.36 0.64 -0.04
CA GLY A 195 -9.85 1.48 -1.12
C GLY A 195 -8.90 2.56 -0.61
N HIS A 196 -9.10 3.03 0.62
CA HIS A 196 -8.39 4.16 1.21
C HIS A 196 -7.50 3.76 2.41
N VAL A 197 -7.85 2.70 3.17
CA VAL A 197 -6.96 2.09 4.17
C VAL A 197 -6.31 0.87 3.54
N ILE A 198 -5.10 1.04 3.03
CA ILE A 198 -4.39 0.07 2.18
C ILE A 198 -3.12 -0.44 2.84
N GLY A 199 -2.64 -1.60 2.42
CA GLY A 199 -1.29 -2.06 2.76
C GLY A 199 -0.26 -1.53 1.74
N HIS A 200 0.98 -1.40 2.15
CA HIS A 200 2.06 -1.04 1.23
C HIS A 200 2.17 -2.05 0.07
N ASP A 201 1.85 -3.33 0.34
CA ASP A 201 1.76 -4.38 -0.68
C ASP A 201 0.72 -4.12 -1.80
N GLN A 202 -0.19 -3.15 -1.59
CA GLN A 202 -1.22 -2.76 -2.55
C GLN A 202 -0.86 -1.52 -3.38
N VAL A 203 0.21 -0.81 -3.01
CA VAL A 203 0.71 0.35 -3.74
C VAL A 203 1.28 -0.11 -5.09
N PRO A 204 0.83 0.44 -6.22
CA PRO A 204 1.34 0.07 -7.53
C PRO A 204 2.75 0.62 -7.78
N GLY A 205 3.55 -0.10 -8.57
CA GLY A 205 4.77 0.46 -9.15
C GLY A 205 4.43 1.51 -10.21
N THR A 206 5.22 2.56 -10.32
CA THR A 206 4.96 3.70 -11.22
C THR A 206 5.26 3.40 -12.69
N THR A 207 6.12 2.42 -12.95
CA THR A 207 6.52 1.99 -14.30
C THR A 207 6.65 0.46 -14.34
N PRO A 208 6.70 -0.18 -15.53
CA PRO A 208 6.94 -1.61 -15.63
C PRO A 208 8.21 -2.10 -14.92
N ALA A 209 9.26 -1.27 -14.87
CA ALA A 209 10.52 -1.62 -14.23
C ALA A 209 10.44 -1.60 -12.70
N THR A 210 9.59 -0.76 -12.11
CA THR A 210 9.49 -0.59 -10.66
C THR A 210 8.56 -1.60 -9.99
N VAL A 211 7.60 -2.20 -10.71
CA VAL A 211 6.60 -3.14 -10.14
C VAL A 211 7.24 -4.25 -9.31
N ARG A 212 8.36 -4.81 -9.78
CA ARG A 212 9.04 -5.92 -9.09
C ARG A 212 9.74 -5.49 -7.80
N GLY A 213 10.14 -4.23 -7.72
CA GLY A 213 10.84 -3.66 -6.56
C GLY A 213 9.92 -3.12 -5.48
N MET A 214 8.61 -3.08 -5.72
CA MET A 214 7.63 -2.63 -4.72
C MET A 214 7.51 -3.63 -3.56
N HIS A 215 7.22 -3.10 -2.39
CA HIS A 215 7.16 -3.85 -1.14
C HIS A 215 5.97 -4.80 -1.04
N TRP A 216 5.99 -5.67 -0.04
CA TRP A 216 4.96 -6.69 0.21
C TRP A 216 4.41 -6.68 1.66
N ASP A 217 4.81 -5.70 2.46
CA ASP A 217 4.32 -5.44 3.82
C ASP A 217 2.91 -4.80 3.81
N PRO A 218 2.08 -4.99 4.84
CA PRO A 218 2.32 -5.72 6.07
C PRO A 218 2.22 -7.25 5.92
N GLY A 219 2.06 -7.75 4.70
CA GLY A 219 2.17 -9.14 4.34
C GLY A 219 0.96 -10.02 4.69
N PRO A 220 1.12 -11.36 4.55
CA PRO A 220 -0.01 -12.28 4.60
C PRO A 220 -0.57 -12.54 5.99
N TYR A 221 0.06 -12.05 7.04
CA TYR A 221 -0.29 -12.32 8.43
C TYR A 221 -0.98 -11.16 9.14
N TRP A 222 -1.12 -10.01 8.52
CA TRP A 222 -1.92 -8.90 9.03
C TRP A 222 -3.41 -9.23 8.95
N ASP A 223 -4.12 -9.23 10.09
CA ASP A 223 -5.56 -9.55 10.15
C ASP A 223 -6.42 -8.36 9.72
N TRP A 224 -6.64 -8.21 8.42
CA TRP A 224 -7.47 -7.14 7.86
C TRP A 224 -8.93 -7.22 8.35
N GLU A 225 -9.50 -8.42 8.55
CA GLU A 225 -10.88 -8.56 9.02
C GLU A 225 -11.02 -8.00 10.45
N HIS A 226 -10.11 -8.38 11.36
CA HIS A 226 -10.08 -7.86 12.72
C HIS A 226 -9.77 -6.35 12.74
N TYR A 227 -8.85 -5.89 11.90
CA TYR A 227 -8.48 -4.48 11.81
C TYR A 227 -9.66 -3.61 11.40
N PHE A 228 -10.42 -4.02 10.38
CA PHE A 228 -11.62 -3.32 9.93
C PHE A 228 -12.81 -3.41 10.94
N ASP A 229 -12.90 -4.48 11.72
CA ASP A 229 -13.81 -4.54 12.85
C ASP A 229 -13.47 -3.46 13.91
N LEU A 230 -12.18 -3.27 14.20
CA LEU A 230 -11.70 -2.22 15.12
C LEU A 230 -11.87 -0.82 14.54
N LEU A 231 -11.77 -0.65 13.23
CA LEU A 231 -12.10 0.59 12.52
C LEU A 231 -13.61 0.91 12.54
N ARG A 232 -14.47 -0.05 12.93
CA ARG A 232 -15.95 0.01 12.85
C ARG A 232 -16.49 0.09 11.42
N ALA A 233 -15.72 -0.42 10.48
CA ALA A 233 -16.04 -0.52 9.06
C ALA A 233 -15.84 -1.97 8.56
N PRO A 234 -16.56 -2.97 9.13
CA PRO A 234 -16.26 -4.38 8.90
C PRO A 234 -16.33 -4.75 7.42
N ILE A 235 -15.36 -5.55 6.96
CA ILE A 235 -15.28 -6.08 5.59
C ILE A 235 -16.54 -6.89 5.25
N ASP A 236 -17.00 -7.71 6.18
CA ASP A 236 -18.25 -8.45 6.04
C ASP A 236 -19.41 -7.74 6.76
N GLN A 237 -20.15 -6.95 6.02
CA GLN A 237 -21.35 -6.29 6.51
C GLN A 237 -22.61 -7.17 6.45
N THR A 238 -22.53 -8.36 5.88
CA THR A 238 -23.72 -9.20 5.59
C THR A 238 -24.07 -10.18 6.72
N GLY A 239 -23.11 -10.44 7.61
CA GLY A 239 -23.24 -11.41 8.69
C GLY A 239 -23.27 -12.88 8.23
N ALA A 240 -22.96 -13.80 9.14
CA ALA A 240 -22.75 -15.23 8.84
C ALA A 240 -23.91 -15.92 8.11
N ALA A 241 -25.15 -15.48 8.29
CA ALA A 241 -26.34 -16.07 7.65
C ALA A 241 -26.47 -15.74 6.15
N ALA A 242 -25.90 -14.63 5.70
CA ALA A 242 -25.93 -14.21 4.29
C ALA A 242 -24.76 -14.78 3.47
N ARG A 243 -23.64 -15.13 4.13
CA ARG A 243 -22.44 -15.68 3.50
C ARG A 243 -22.75 -16.88 2.58
N GLY A 244 -23.60 -17.81 3.01
CA GLY A 244 -23.83 -19.08 2.26
C GLY A 244 -24.84 -18.99 1.12
N ARG A 245 -25.85 -18.13 1.19
CA ARG A 245 -26.95 -18.06 0.21
C ARG A 245 -26.73 -17.00 -0.87
N GLY A 246 -26.27 -15.82 -0.50
CA GLY A 246 -26.08 -14.69 -1.44
C GLY A 246 -24.82 -14.80 -2.29
N ALA A 247 -23.75 -15.42 -1.78
CA ALA A 247 -22.48 -15.54 -2.51
C ALA A 247 -22.59 -16.38 -3.80
N ARG A 248 -23.62 -17.23 -3.89
CA ARG A 248 -23.76 -18.16 -5.04
C ARG A 248 -24.15 -17.47 -6.35
N ASP A 249 -24.91 -16.39 -6.25
CA ASP A 249 -25.45 -15.68 -7.40
C ASP A 249 -24.93 -14.23 -7.48
N ALA A 250 -24.01 -13.87 -6.59
CA ALA A 250 -23.40 -12.56 -6.56
C ALA A 250 -22.55 -12.32 -7.81
N ARG A 251 -22.69 -11.16 -8.42
CA ARG A 251 -21.89 -10.71 -9.57
C ARG A 251 -20.63 -9.97 -9.13
N VAL A 252 -20.63 -9.45 -7.91
CA VAL A 252 -19.50 -8.84 -7.24
C VAL A 252 -19.34 -9.51 -5.90
N VAL A 253 -18.12 -9.75 -5.50
CA VAL A 253 -17.78 -10.38 -4.21
C VAL A 253 -16.64 -9.62 -3.56
N THR A 254 -16.65 -9.60 -2.22
CA THR A 254 -15.54 -9.19 -1.37
C THR A 254 -14.91 -10.42 -0.74
N VAL A 255 -13.59 -10.48 -0.75
CA VAL A 255 -12.82 -11.57 -0.12
C VAL A 255 -12.89 -11.42 1.40
N ALA A 256 -13.34 -12.46 2.09
CA ALA A 256 -13.46 -12.54 3.54
C ALA A 256 -13.28 -13.99 3.99
N PRO A 257 -12.05 -14.51 4.03
CA PRO A 257 -11.78 -15.94 4.23
C PRO A 257 -11.99 -16.42 5.66
N GLY A 258 -12.23 -15.51 6.61
CA GLY A 258 -12.27 -15.83 8.04
C GLY A 258 -10.87 -16.11 8.59
N PHE A 259 -10.09 -15.07 8.83
CA PHE A 259 -8.66 -15.09 9.13
C PHE A 259 -8.23 -16.24 10.06
N ARG A 260 -8.88 -16.41 11.21
CA ARG A 260 -8.47 -17.41 12.21
C ARG A 260 -8.47 -18.86 11.68
N GLY A 261 -9.39 -19.17 10.76
CA GLY A 261 -9.52 -20.48 10.12
C GLY A 261 -8.71 -20.64 8.84
N ASN A 262 -8.36 -19.55 8.21
CA ASN A 262 -7.68 -19.55 6.94
C ASN A 262 -6.17 -19.70 7.13
N ARG A 263 -5.61 -20.83 6.72
CA ARG A 263 -4.18 -21.16 6.86
C ARG A 263 -3.63 -21.63 5.53
N GLN A 264 -3.08 -20.69 4.76
CA GLN A 264 -2.47 -21.03 3.48
C GLN A 264 -1.00 -21.48 3.70
N PRO A 265 -0.52 -22.48 2.96
CA PRO A 265 0.87 -22.89 3.04
C PRO A 265 1.77 -21.78 2.45
N LEU A 266 2.76 -21.37 3.24
CA LEU A 266 3.78 -20.40 2.84
C LEU A 266 5.18 -20.96 3.03
N SER A 267 6.14 -20.38 2.33
CA SER A 267 7.57 -20.69 2.40
C SER A 267 8.39 -19.39 2.43
N GLY A 268 9.68 -19.49 2.74
CA GLY A 268 10.59 -18.34 2.71
C GLY A 268 10.56 -17.44 3.94
N CYS A 269 9.94 -17.86 5.06
CA CYS A 269 9.92 -17.08 6.29
C CYS A 269 11.22 -17.14 7.10
N THR A 270 12.06 -18.14 6.86
CA THR A 270 13.36 -18.33 7.52
C THR A 270 14.43 -18.66 6.48
N GLU A 271 15.70 -18.60 6.86
CA GLU A 271 16.81 -19.03 5.99
C GLU A 271 16.67 -20.49 5.53
N SER A 272 16.07 -21.35 6.33
CA SER A 272 15.76 -22.74 5.95
C SER A 272 14.54 -22.87 5.02
N GLY A 273 13.87 -21.78 4.71
CA GLY A 273 12.67 -21.75 3.86
C GLY A 273 11.37 -22.11 4.57
N ALA A 274 11.40 -22.43 5.87
CA ALA A 274 10.22 -22.85 6.63
C ALA A 274 9.39 -21.65 7.09
N CYS A 275 8.05 -21.74 6.96
CA CYS A 275 7.11 -20.85 7.62
C CYS A 275 6.36 -21.61 8.72
N ARG A 276 6.14 -20.97 9.86
CA ARG A 276 5.26 -21.52 10.91
C ARG A 276 3.82 -21.54 10.39
N PRO A 277 3.07 -22.63 10.57
CA PRO A 277 1.64 -22.65 10.25
C PRO A 277 0.88 -21.65 11.12
N GLN A 278 0.39 -20.56 10.52
CA GLN A 278 -0.40 -19.54 11.20
C GLN A 278 -1.55 -19.06 10.30
N ALA A 279 -2.45 -18.27 10.85
CA ALA A 279 -3.55 -17.70 10.11
C ALA A 279 -3.04 -16.74 9.00
N THR A 280 -3.76 -16.67 7.89
CA THR A 280 -3.41 -15.83 6.73
C THR A 280 -4.61 -15.04 6.23
N ASN A 281 -4.35 -13.87 5.67
CA ASN A 281 -5.37 -12.93 5.24
C ASN A 281 -5.82 -13.07 3.77
N PHE A 282 -5.37 -14.08 3.05
CA PHE A 282 -5.60 -14.19 1.60
C PHE A 282 -6.12 -15.57 1.15
N VAL A 283 -6.66 -15.58 -0.07
CA VAL A 283 -7.01 -16.79 -0.82
C VAL A 283 -6.10 -16.88 -2.04
N PRO A 284 -5.47 -18.04 -2.33
CA PRO A 284 -4.64 -18.19 -3.52
C PRO A 284 -5.47 -18.23 -4.80
N LEU A 285 -4.97 -17.61 -5.86
CA LEU A 285 -5.56 -17.58 -7.19
C LEU A 285 -4.85 -18.57 -8.12
N GLN A 286 -5.62 -19.42 -8.78
CA GLN A 286 -5.13 -20.44 -9.67
C GLN A 286 -5.48 -20.13 -11.14
N GLN A 287 -4.66 -20.62 -12.07
CA GLN A 287 -4.91 -20.45 -13.52
C GLN A 287 -6.14 -21.23 -14.01
N ARG A 288 -6.54 -22.31 -13.32
CA ARG A 288 -7.68 -23.17 -13.72
C ARG A 288 -8.49 -23.59 -12.49
N PRO A 289 -9.81 -23.86 -12.65
CA PRO A 289 -10.72 -24.22 -11.55
C PRO A 289 -10.52 -25.68 -11.10
N ARG A 290 -9.32 -26.02 -10.66
CA ARG A 290 -8.99 -27.36 -10.15
C ARG A 290 -7.81 -27.31 -9.18
N TRP A 291 -7.81 -28.22 -8.22
CA TRP A 291 -6.67 -28.42 -7.34
C TRP A 291 -5.42 -28.86 -8.12
N GLY A 292 -4.25 -28.39 -7.68
CA GLY A 292 -2.99 -28.67 -8.36
C GLY A 292 -2.77 -27.89 -9.65
N SER A 293 -3.67 -26.96 -10.01
CA SER A 293 -3.37 -25.97 -11.05
C SER A 293 -2.25 -25.05 -10.57
N PRO A 294 -1.36 -24.58 -11.47
CA PRO A 294 -0.42 -23.52 -11.12
C PRO A 294 -1.16 -22.28 -10.62
N LEU A 295 -0.49 -21.51 -9.75
CA LEU A 295 -0.93 -20.17 -9.36
C LEU A 295 -0.86 -19.23 -10.57
N VAL A 296 -1.66 -18.15 -10.57
CA VAL A 296 -1.57 -17.15 -11.64
C VAL A 296 -0.16 -16.56 -11.70
N ALA A 297 0.26 -16.16 -12.88
CA ALA A 297 1.50 -15.42 -13.08
C ALA A 297 1.19 -13.91 -13.01
N ASP A 298 2.06 -13.17 -12.34
CA ASP A 298 2.06 -11.72 -12.39
C ASP A 298 3.21 -11.28 -13.30
N ALA A 299 2.91 -10.72 -14.46
CA ALA A 299 3.91 -10.31 -15.45
C ALA A 299 4.89 -9.26 -14.92
N GLY A 300 4.47 -8.45 -13.93
CA GLY A 300 5.34 -7.46 -13.30
C GLY A 300 6.35 -8.06 -12.33
N LEU A 301 5.95 -9.09 -11.60
CA LEU A 301 6.84 -9.81 -10.69
C LEU A 301 7.65 -10.88 -11.41
N ARG A 302 7.08 -11.47 -12.48
CA ARG A 302 7.61 -12.62 -13.23
C ARG A 302 7.54 -12.38 -14.75
N PRO A 303 8.46 -11.56 -15.29
CA PRO A 303 8.46 -11.23 -16.72
C PRO A 303 8.69 -12.44 -17.64
N ASP A 304 9.18 -13.55 -17.08
CA ASP A 304 9.35 -14.84 -17.78
C ASP A 304 8.05 -15.63 -17.91
N GLY A 305 6.93 -15.14 -17.37
CA GLY A 305 5.63 -15.79 -17.36
C GLY A 305 5.53 -17.00 -16.43
N SER A 306 6.52 -17.23 -15.56
CA SER A 306 6.46 -18.31 -14.57
C SER A 306 5.32 -18.07 -13.56
N PRO A 307 4.66 -19.14 -13.06
CA PRO A 307 3.63 -19.01 -12.03
C PRO A 307 4.17 -18.38 -10.75
N SER A 308 3.31 -17.64 -10.04
CA SER A 308 3.58 -17.23 -8.66
C SER A 308 3.81 -18.46 -7.75
N THR A 309 4.44 -18.22 -6.61
CA THR A 309 4.87 -19.25 -5.68
C THR A 309 4.19 -19.13 -4.32
N THR A 310 4.58 -19.99 -3.38
CA THR A 310 4.18 -19.90 -1.98
C THR A 310 5.15 -19.09 -1.12
N GLN A 311 6.14 -18.41 -1.73
CA GLN A 311 7.04 -17.53 -0.99
C GLN A 311 6.25 -16.44 -0.25
N VAL A 312 6.64 -16.17 0.99
CA VAL A 312 5.94 -15.20 1.86
C VAL A 312 5.89 -13.79 1.25
N SER A 313 6.88 -13.44 0.43
CA SER A 313 6.97 -12.17 -0.30
C SER A 313 6.31 -12.20 -1.69
N ASP A 314 5.88 -13.36 -2.20
CA ASP A 314 5.26 -13.46 -3.52
C ASP A 314 3.77 -13.18 -3.44
N ILE A 315 3.38 -11.96 -3.75
CA ILE A 315 2.00 -11.47 -3.72
C ILE A 315 1.23 -11.70 -5.02
N GLY A 316 1.88 -12.14 -6.09
CA GLY A 316 1.33 -12.15 -7.46
C GLY A 316 0.05 -12.98 -7.66
N ALA A 317 -0.28 -13.90 -6.77
CA ALA A 317 -1.47 -14.74 -6.85
C ALA A 317 -2.33 -14.71 -5.57
N ARG A 318 -2.43 -13.55 -4.90
CA ARG A 318 -3.15 -13.42 -3.63
C ARG A 318 -4.36 -12.51 -3.76
N ALA A 319 -5.53 -13.04 -3.43
CA ALA A 319 -6.72 -12.26 -3.17
C ALA A 319 -6.85 -12.05 -1.65
N THR A 320 -6.49 -10.87 -1.17
CA THR A 320 -6.41 -10.53 0.27
C THR A 320 -7.78 -10.12 0.80
N ALA A 321 -8.01 -10.29 2.08
CA ALA A 321 -9.26 -9.89 2.75
C ALA A 321 -9.59 -8.42 2.47
N GLY A 322 -10.83 -8.18 2.03
CA GLY A 322 -11.32 -6.89 1.58
C GLY A 322 -11.11 -6.59 0.11
N HIS A 323 -10.31 -7.37 -0.65
CA HIS A 323 -10.28 -7.23 -2.11
C HIS A 323 -11.64 -7.53 -2.74
N ARG A 324 -11.98 -6.76 -3.75
CA ARG A 324 -13.31 -6.78 -4.38
C ARG A 324 -13.20 -7.18 -5.84
N PHE A 325 -13.97 -8.17 -6.25
CA PHE A 325 -13.91 -8.71 -7.61
C PHE A 325 -15.26 -8.80 -8.30
N ARG A 326 -15.29 -8.48 -9.59
CA ARG A 326 -16.37 -8.89 -10.47
C ARG A 326 -16.21 -10.37 -10.81
N VAL A 327 -17.25 -11.16 -10.51
CA VAL A 327 -17.29 -12.57 -10.89
C VAL A 327 -17.57 -12.67 -12.39
N ALA A 328 -16.64 -13.29 -13.10
CA ALA A 328 -16.73 -13.55 -14.53
C ALA A 328 -17.42 -14.90 -14.82
N GLU A 329 -17.06 -15.93 -14.06
CA GLU A 329 -17.50 -17.30 -14.30
C GLU A 329 -17.60 -18.10 -12.99
N ARG A 330 -18.37 -19.20 -13.00
CA ARG A 330 -18.48 -20.14 -11.88
C ARG A 330 -18.41 -21.58 -12.38
N ARG A 331 -17.59 -22.39 -11.71
CA ARG A 331 -17.47 -23.83 -11.98
C ARG A 331 -17.49 -24.62 -10.66
N GLY A 332 -18.65 -25.06 -10.25
CA GLY A 332 -18.84 -25.74 -8.96
C GLY A 332 -18.52 -24.82 -7.77
N ALA A 333 -17.50 -25.15 -6.99
CA ALA A 333 -17.00 -24.34 -5.87
C ALA A 333 -15.93 -23.31 -6.29
N TRP A 334 -15.64 -23.18 -7.56
CA TRP A 334 -14.65 -22.26 -8.08
C TRP A 334 -15.30 -21.01 -8.62
N LEU A 335 -14.73 -19.85 -8.26
CA LEU A 335 -15.09 -18.53 -8.76
C LEU A 335 -13.97 -18.05 -9.69
N GLY A 336 -14.34 -17.76 -10.95
CA GLY A 336 -13.49 -17.06 -11.89
C GLY A 336 -13.68 -15.55 -11.76
N VAL A 337 -12.61 -14.82 -11.54
CA VAL A 337 -12.58 -13.37 -11.41
C VAL A 337 -11.56 -12.78 -12.37
N TRP A 338 -11.75 -11.52 -12.76
CA TRP A 338 -10.75 -10.80 -13.54
C TRP A 338 -9.64 -10.32 -12.62
N TYR A 339 -8.39 -10.64 -12.98
CA TYR A 339 -7.20 -10.37 -12.19
C TYR A 339 -5.99 -10.20 -13.11
N LEU A 340 -5.31 -9.06 -13.07
CA LEU A 340 -4.14 -8.72 -13.91
C LEU A 340 -4.38 -8.89 -15.43
N GLY A 341 -5.59 -8.59 -15.91
CA GLY A 341 -5.93 -8.74 -17.32
C GLY A 341 -6.42 -10.13 -17.73
N ASP A 342 -6.36 -11.12 -16.84
CA ASP A 342 -6.71 -12.51 -17.12
C ASP A 342 -7.79 -13.08 -16.20
N LEU A 343 -8.27 -14.28 -16.51
CA LEU A 343 -9.20 -15.01 -15.66
C LEU A 343 -8.46 -15.83 -14.61
N ALA A 344 -8.63 -15.48 -13.35
CA ALA A 344 -8.08 -16.19 -12.20
C ALA A 344 -9.17 -16.92 -11.41
N TRP A 345 -8.82 -18.01 -10.74
CA TRP A 345 -9.76 -18.88 -10.06
C TRP A 345 -9.44 -19.02 -8.57
N MET A 346 -10.41 -18.69 -7.72
CA MET A 346 -10.37 -18.98 -6.29
C MET A 346 -11.37 -20.07 -5.91
N HIS A 347 -10.99 -20.90 -4.94
CA HIS A 347 -11.88 -21.93 -4.40
C HIS A 347 -12.70 -21.37 -3.23
N SER A 348 -14.03 -21.34 -3.37
CA SER A 348 -14.98 -20.87 -2.37
C SER A 348 -16.09 -21.88 -2.17
N PRO A 349 -15.95 -22.85 -1.25
CA PRO A 349 -16.93 -23.92 -1.03
C PRO A 349 -18.19 -23.39 -0.33
N ARG A 350 -19.34 -24.02 -0.57
CA ARG A 350 -20.64 -23.60 -0.01
C ARG A 350 -20.71 -23.56 1.51
N LYS A 351 -20.01 -24.51 2.17
CA LYS A 351 -20.07 -24.67 3.62
C LYS A 351 -19.16 -23.70 4.37
N ASP A 352 -18.11 -23.26 3.68
CA ASP A 352 -17.09 -22.37 4.20
C ASP A 352 -16.65 -21.40 3.09
N PRO A 353 -17.50 -20.44 2.73
CA PRO A 353 -17.22 -19.50 1.64
C PRO A 353 -16.13 -18.51 2.07
N VAL A 354 -15.18 -18.28 1.18
CA VAL A 354 -14.08 -17.31 1.36
C VAL A 354 -14.41 -15.93 0.81
N VAL A 355 -15.63 -15.72 0.35
CA VAL A 355 -16.14 -14.44 -0.15
C VAL A 355 -17.53 -14.15 0.37
N VAL A 356 -17.87 -12.88 0.43
CA VAL A 356 -19.22 -12.37 0.70
C VAL A 356 -19.79 -11.65 -0.51
N PRO A 357 -21.12 -11.67 -0.73
CA PRO A 357 -21.77 -10.90 -1.80
C PRO A 357 -21.56 -9.41 -1.60
N ASP A 358 -21.38 -8.71 -2.72
CA ASP A 358 -21.18 -7.26 -2.68
C ASP A 358 -21.94 -6.53 -3.79
N ARG A 359 -21.96 -5.21 -3.71
CA ARG A 359 -22.47 -4.29 -4.72
C ARG A 359 -21.48 -3.15 -4.90
N ALA A 360 -20.99 -2.97 -6.12
CA ALA A 360 -19.95 -2.00 -6.39
C ALA A 360 -20.10 -1.32 -7.75
N ARG A 361 -19.44 -0.19 -7.92
CA ARG A 361 -19.10 0.37 -9.22
C ARG A 361 -18.03 -0.53 -9.86
N VAL A 362 -18.18 -0.83 -11.14
CA VAL A 362 -17.30 -1.69 -11.92
C VAL A 362 -16.96 -0.96 -13.20
N VAL A 363 -15.67 -0.83 -13.50
CA VAL A 363 -15.19 -0.37 -14.80
C VAL A 363 -15.29 -1.52 -15.81
N VAL A 364 -15.69 -1.19 -17.03
CA VAL A 364 -15.73 -2.10 -18.18
C VAL A 364 -15.00 -1.43 -19.33
N PRO A 365 -13.92 -2.02 -19.87
CA PRO A 365 -13.17 -1.45 -20.97
C PRO A 365 -14.02 -1.19 -22.21
N ARG A 366 -13.81 -0.04 -22.86
CA ARG A 366 -14.51 0.34 -24.11
C ARG A 366 -13.92 -0.34 -25.34
N ARG A 367 -12.67 -0.77 -25.27
CA ARG A 367 -11.88 -1.45 -26.31
C ARG A 367 -11.02 -2.55 -25.70
N ASP A 368 -10.38 -3.33 -26.52
CA ASP A 368 -9.33 -4.25 -26.09
C ASP A 368 -8.03 -3.45 -25.85
N ASP A 369 -7.10 -4.03 -25.14
CA ASP A 369 -5.80 -3.46 -24.81
C ASP A 369 -5.89 -2.07 -24.14
N VAL A 370 -6.85 -1.88 -23.22
CA VAL A 370 -6.89 -0.67 -22.38
C VAL A 370 -5.75 -0.71 -21.37
N PRO A 371 -4.82 0.25 -21.41
CA PRO A 371 -3.69 0.28 -20.50
C PRO A 371 -4.11 0.58 -19.06
N VAL A 372 -3.30 0.13 -18.11
CA VAL A 372 -3.39 0.49 -16.70
C VAL A 372 -2.11 1.17 -16.26
N TYR A 373 -2.20 2.01 -15.23
CA TYR A 373 -1.14 2.90 -14.79
C TYR A 373 -0.88 2.74 -13.29
N GLY A 374 0.29 3.13 -12.85
CA GLY A 374 0.68 3.10 -11.44
C GLY A 374 0.50 4.44 -10.71
N ARG A 375 0.05 5.47 -11.40
CA ARG A 375 -0.17 6.83 -10.89
C ARG A 375 -1.14 7.59 -11.77
N ALA A 376 -1.73 8.67 -11.24
CA ALA A 376 -2.70 9.53 -11.92
C ALA A 376 -2.16 10.96 -12.06
N TYR A 377 -1.01 11.16 -12.71
CA TYR A 377 -0.45 12.47 -12.93
C TYR A 377 -1.13 13.22 -14.08
N PRO A 378 -1.02 14.56 -14.09
CA PRO A 378 -1.56 15.42 -15.13
C PRO A 378 -1.05 15.09 -16.54
N GLU A 379 -1.83 15.46 -17.52
CA GLU A 379 -1.42 15.52 -18.92
C GLU A 379 -0.32 16.57 -19.15
N GLU A 380 0.49 16.40 -20.21
CA GLU A 380 1.62 17.26 -20.53
C GLU A 380 1.26 18.75 -20.59
N SER A 381 0.05 19.08 -21.08
CA SER A 381 -0.39 20.47 -21.24
C SER A 381 -0.68 21.21 -19.94
N ALA A 382 -0.82 20.50 -18.84
CA ALA A 382 -1.04 21.08 -17.51
C ALA A 382 0.24 21.65 -16.89
N TYR A 383 1.41 21.15 -17.30
CA TYR A 383 2.68 21.54 -16.71
C TYR A 383 3.15 22.92 -17.18
N PRO A 384 3.45 23.86 -16.25
CA PRO A 384 4.16 25.08 -16.59
C PRO A 384 5.54 24.77 -17.16
N ALA A 385 6.07 25.66 -18.01
CA ALA A 385 7.37 25.46 -18.68
C ALA A 385 8.56 25.30 -17.71
N SER A 386 8.44 25.73 -16.46
CA SER A 386 9.43 25.63 -15.38
C SER A 386 9.42 24.28 -14.67
N ILE A 387 8.33 23.51 -14.77
CA ILE A 387 8.18 22.21 -14.12
C ILE A 387 8.32 21.09 -15.17
N PRO A 388 9.28 20.16 -15.02
CA PRO A 388 9.43 19.06 -15.94
C PRO A 388 8.21 18.14 -15.93
N VAL A 389 7.69 17.84 -17.12
CA VAL A 389 6.56 16.90 -17.29
C VAL A 389 6.88 15.55 -16.69
N GLN A 390 5.95 15.01 -15.92
CA GLN A 390 6.02 13.67 -15.34
C GLN A 390 5.18 12.71 -16.19
N GLU A 391 5.84 11.97 -17.07
CA GLU A 391 5.18 11.07 -17.99
C GLU A 391 4.44 9.93 -17.26
N VAL A 392 3.16 9.69 -17.59
CA VAL A 392 2.39 8.55 -17.12
C VAL A 392 2.59 7.38 -18.07
N VAL A 393 3.43 6.42 -17.66
CA VAL A 393 3.80 5.26 -18.47
C VAL A 393 2.86 4.09 -18.19
N PRO A 394 2.28 3.42 -19.22
CA PRO A 394 1.52 2.20 -19.02
C PRO A 394 2.33 1.10 -18.33
N LEU A 395 1.70 0.41 -17.38
CA LEU A 395 2.25 -0.82 -16.83
C LEU A 395 2.19 -1.94 -17.88
N GLN A 396 2.82 -3.07 -17.58
CA GLN A 396 2.87 -4.24 -18.48
C GLN A 396 1.56 -5.04 -18.58
N TYR A 397 0.46 -4.46 -18.18
CA TYR A 397 -0.85 -5.10 -18.15
C TYR A 397 -1.87 -4.31 -18.98
N THR A 398 -2.89 -5.01 -19.48
CA THR A 398 -4.03 -4.40 -20.16
C THR A 398 -5.35 -5.00 -19.70
N MET A 399 -6.43 -4.27 -19.97
CA MET A 399 -7.80 -4.73 -19.78
C MET A 399 -8.51 -4.86 -21.13
N ASP A 400 -9.25 -5.97 -21.35
CA ASP A 400 -9.97 -6.23 -22.59
C ASP A 400 -11.49 -6.08 -22.45
N ARG A 401 -12.18 -5.91 -23.58
CA ARG A 401 -13.64 -5.92 -23.62
C ARG A 401 -14.21 -7.18 -22.97
N GLY A 402 -15.28 -7.00 -22.21
CA GLY A 402 -15.93 -8.09 -21.48
C GLY A 402 -15.39 -8.31 -20.08
N GLN A 403 -14.18 -7.86 -19.79
CA GLN A 403 -13.63 -7.83 -18.44
C GLN A 403 -14.35 -6.78 -17.59
N GLY A 404 -14.07 -6.78 -16.31
CA GLY A 404 -14.56 -5.75 -15.41
C GLY A 404 -13.87 -5.80 -14.06
N TYR A 405 -13.50 -4.63 -13.57
CA TYR A 405 -12.76 -4.46 -12.33
C TYR A 405 -13.53 -3.54 -11.39
N VAL A 406 -13.54 -3.86 -10.12
CA VAL A 406 -14.25 -3.05 -9.13
C VAL A 406 -13.47 -1.77 -8.89
N VAL A 407 -14.18 -0.65 -8.85
CA VAL A 407 -13.62 0.65 -8.50
C VAL A 407 -13.23 0.64 -7.02
N ALA A 408 -11.98 0.96 -6.73
CA ALA A 408 -11.47 1.13 -5.38
C ALA A 408 -11.66 2.58 -4.94
N ASP A 409 -11.21 3.51 -5.79
CA ASP A 409 -11.47 4.92 -5.65
C ASP A 409 -12.00 5.48 -6.98
N ALA A 410 -12.99 6.33 -6.91
CA ALA A 410 -13.73 6.80 -8.07
C ALA A 410 -13.41 8.22 -8.49
N ASP A 411 -12.62 8.90 -7.73
CA ASP A 411 -12.27 10.30 -7.90
C ASP A 411 -10.86 10.58 -7.33
N PRO A 412 -9.85 9.75 -7.70
CA PRO A 412 -8.49 10.03 -7.30
C PRO A 412 -8.04 11.32 -7.99
N GLU A 413 -7.38 12.18 -7.25
CA GLU A 413 -6.87 13.44 -7.77
C GLU A 413 -5.94 13.22 -8.98
N THR A 414 -5.98 14.13 -9.95
CA THR A 414 -5.07 14.15 -11.10
C THR A 414 -4.14 15.35 -10.98
N ASP A 415 -3.09 15.14 -10.21
CA ASP A 415 -2.16 16.19 -9.85
C ASP A 415 -0.71 15.69 -9.73
N TYR A 416 0.21 16.62 -9.57
CA TYR A 416 1.62 16.37 -9.30
C TYR A 416 2.21 17.49 -8.46
N TYR A 417 2.74 17.16 -7.28
CA TYR A 417 3.47 18.11 -6.45
C TYR A 417 4.95 18.13 -6.82
N TYR A 418 5.42 19.29 -7.26
CA TYR A 418 6.82 19.54 -7.61
C TYR A 418 7.57 20.07 -6.39
N ALA A 419 8.32 19.20 -5.72
CA ALA A 419 9.21 19.55 -4.61
C ALA A 419 10.59 18.96 -4.89
N LYS A 420 11.63 19.80 -5.06
CA LYS A 420 12.95 19.37 -5.53
C LYS A 420 14.12 19.89 -4.71
N SER A 421 13.88 20.82 -3.82
CA SER A 421 14.95 21.41 -3.05
C SER A 421 14.56 21.77 -1.62
N PHE A 422 15.57 21.80 -0.77
CA PHE A 422 15.44 22.25 0.61
C PHE A 422 14.77 23.63 0.69
N GLN A 423 13.73 23.72 1.50
CA GLN A 423 12.93 24.94 1.71
C GLN A 423 12.35 25.54 0.42
N CYS A 424 12.03 24.73 -0.59
CA CYS A 424 11.41 25.20 -1.83
C CYS A 424 12.21 26.32 -2.53
N ALA A 425 13.53 26.21 -2.53
CA ALA A 425 14.41 27.35 -2.82
C ALA A 425 14.98 27.38 -4.25
N THR A 426 14.75 26.33 -5.08
CA THR A 426 15.44 26.22 -6.39
C THR A 426 14.82 27.09 -7.46
N THR A 427 13.51 27.17 -7.53
CA THR A 427 12.75 27.97 -8.52
C THR A 427 11.52 28.60 -7.87
N VAL A 428 10.88 29.53 -8.57
CA VAL A 428 9.63 30.15 -8.09
C VAL A 428 8.47 29.15 -8.05
N ASP A 429 8.58 28.03 -8.78
CA ASP A 429 7.55 27.00 -8.85
C ASP A 429 7.95 25.74 -8.05
N ASP A 430 9.03 25.79 -7.24
CA ASP A 430 9.35 24.71 -6.32
C ASP A 430 8.31 24.63 -5.19
N CYS A 431 7.95 23.44 -4.76
CA CYS A 431 6.82 23.18 -3.85
C CYS A 431 5.48 23.70 -4.42
N THR A 432 5.20 23.35 -5.63
CA THR A 432 3.98 23.76 -6.32
C THR A 432 3.23 22.53 -6.83
N GLU A 433 1.94 22.56 -6.67
CA GLU A 433 1.02 21.58 -7.25
C GLU A 433 0.74 21.91 -8.73
N VAL A 434 0.64 20.88 -9.54
CA VAL A 434 0.21 20.92 -10.94
C VAL A 434 -1.06 20.12 -11.06
N GLU A 435 -2.19 20.77 -11.27
CA GLU A 435 -3.48 20.12 -11.47
C GLU A 435 -3.71 19.76 -12.95
N GLY A 436 -4.24 18.55 -13.21
CA GLY A 436 -4.60 18.05 -14.53
C GLY A 436 -6.09 18.11 -14.83
N ALA A 437 -6.43 17.86 -16.09
CA ALA A 437 -7.81 17.71 -16.56
C ALA A 437 -8.14 16.26 -16.99
N ASP A 438 -7.17 15.36 -17.02
CA ASP A 438 -7.38 13.94 -17.28
C ASP A 438 -8.02 13.28 -16.04
N ASP A 439 -9.16 12.61 -16.22
CA ASP A 439 -9.82 11.89 -15.14
C ASP A 439 -9.34 10.43 -15.07
N TYR A 440 -9.03 9.95 -13.87
CA TYR A 440 -8.69 8.57 -13.60
C TYR A 440 -9.69 7.89 -12.64
N LEU A 441 -9.59 6.57 -12.56
CA LEU A 441 -10.28 5.73 -11.60
C LEU A 441 -9.26 4.76 -11.04
N MET A 442 -9.18 4.59 -9.72
CA MET A 442 -8.41 3.50 -9.12
C MET A 442 -9.26 2.23 -9.04
N VAL A 443 -8.68 1.10 -9.40
CA VAL A 443 -9.38 -0.19 -9.49
C VAL A 443 -8.64 -1.32 -8.77
N TRP A 444 -9.42 -2.28 -8.26
CA TRP A 444 -8.92 -3.58 -7.81
C TRP A 444 -8.51 -4.40 -9.03
N PHE A 445 -7.25 -4.26 -9.45
CA PHE A 445 -6.75 -4.86 -10.67
C PHE A 445 -6.05 -6.21 -10.44
N GLY A 446 -5.21 -6.28 -9.44
CA GLY A 446 -4.47 -7.46 -9.01
C GLY A 446 -4.41 -7.56 -7.50
N HIS A 447 -3.29 -7.99 -6.96
CA HIS A 447 -2.98 -7.78 -5.55
C HIS A 447 -2.80 -6.28 -5.28
N ARG A 448 -2.05 -5.62 -6.15
CA ARG A 448 -1.93 -4.17 -6.17
C ARG A 448 -3.08 -3.53 -6.91
N MET A 449 -3.37 -2.31 -6.55
CA MET A 449 -4.29 -1.44 -7.26
C MET A 449 -3.66 -0.94 -8.57
N ALA A 450 -4.47 -0.37 -9.45
CA ALA A 450 -4.00 0.29 -10.66
C ALA A 450 -4.95 1.43 -11.02
N TYR A 451 -4.45 2.40 -11.77
CA TYR A 451 -5.24 3.50 -12.30
C TYR A 451 -5.61 3.22 -13.76
N VAL A 452 -6.77 3.69 -14.18
CA VAL A 452 -7.25 3.64 -15.57
C VAL A 452 -7.89 4.98 -15.93
N ARG A 453 -7.65 5.47 -17.14
CA ARG A 453 -8.29 6.70 -17.60
C ARG A 453 -9.80 6.52 -17.71
N ALA A 454 -10.56 7.46 -17.19
CA ALA A 454 -12.03 7.41 -17.18
C ALA A 454 -12.62 7.29 -18.60
N ASP A 455 -11.99 7.93 -19.57
CA ASP A 455 -12.39 7.89 -20.97
C ASP A 455 -12.23 6.51 -21.64
N ASP A 456 -11.33 5.67 -21.15
CA ASP A 456 -11.10 4.33 -21.71
C ASP A 456 -12.11 3.29 -21.21
N VAL A 457 -12.91 3.63 -20.21
CA VAL A 457 -13.83 2.68 -19.54
C VAL A 457 -15.26 3.21 -19.48
N ARG A 458 -16.18 2.34 -19.07
CA ARG A 458 -17.55 2.68 -18.67
C ARG A 458 -17.76 2.19 -17.24
N VAL A 459 -18.23 3.06 -16.37
CA VAL A 459 -18.59 2.70 -15.00
C VAL A 459 -20.03 2.19 -14.96
N ARG A 460 -20.27 1.06 -14.29
CA ARG A 460 -21.60 0.48 -14.06
C ARG A 460 -21.72 0.02 -12.62
N THR A 461 -22.84 0.29 -11.98
CA THR A 461 -23.15 -0.35 -10.70
C THR A 461 -23.57 -1.79 -10.94
N VAL A 462 -22.84 -2.72 -10.34
CA VAL A 462 -23.08 -4.16 -10.41
C VAL A 462 -23.29 -4.69 -8.98
N GLY A 463 -24.30 -5.50 -8.77
CA GLY A 463 -24.57 -6.10 -7.47
C GLY A 463 -26.04 -6.49 -7.32
N GLY A 464 -26.31 -7.26 -6.27
CA GLY A 464 -27.59 -7.95 -6.07
C GLY A 464 -27.53 -9.38 -6.62
N THR A 465 -28.37 -10.24 -6.06
CA THR A 465 -28.57 -11.60 -6.56
C THR A 465 -29.17 -11.55 -7.96
N LEU A 466 -28.71 -12.45 -8.85
CA LEU A 466 -29.46 -12.77 -10.07
C LEU A 466 -30.87 -13.22 -9.63
N ARG A 467 -31.89 -12.46 -10.00
CA ARG A 467 -33.29 -12.92 -9.91
C ARG A 467 -33.59 -13.88 -11.06
#